data_7317febabd02cd58227297ca95013d0f
#
_entry.id   7317febabd02cd58227297ca95013d0f
#
_cell.length_a   1.000
_cell.length_b   1.000
_cell.length_c   1.000
_cell.angle_alpha   90.00
_cell.angle_beta   90.00
_cell.angle_gamma   90.00
#
_symmetry.space_group_name_H-M   'P 1'
#
loop_
_entity.id
_entity.type
_entity.pdbx_description
1 polymer ?
#
loop_
_entity_poly.entity_id
_entity_poly.type
_entity_poly.pdbx_seq_one_letter_code
_entity_poly.pdbx_strand_id
1 'polypeptide(L)'
;MMSQYEIDFVVNVGNDKVYIQSALNVDTPEKKAQETFSLRNTGDFFRKIVVLDGNNKLWADDDGVMYVGVIPFLLDDIVAQVVS
;
A
#
# COMPACT_ATOMS: atom_id res chain seq x y z
N MET A 1 -12.88 8.39 15.42
CA MET A 1 -13.43 7.97 14.14
C MET A 1 -12.45 8.22 13.00
N MET A 2 -12.30 7.24 12.14
CA MET A 2 -11.35 7.37 11.05
C MET A 2 -11.96 8.04 9.84
N SER A 3 -11.15 8.81 9.14
CA SER A 3 -11.50 9.33 7.84
C SER A 3 -11.64 8.20 6.83
N GLN A 4 -12.59 8.31 5.91
CA GLN A 4 -12.76 7.31 4.87
C GLN A 4 -11.66 7.36 3.80
N TYR A 5 -10.92 8.46 3.74
CA TYR A 5 -9.93 8.68 2.69
C TYR A 5 -8.55 8.92 3.27
N GLU A 6 -8.26 8.24 4.37
CA GLU A 6 -6.99 8.41 5.05
C GLU A 6 -5.91 7.57 4.38
N ILE A 7 -4.88 8.24 3.89
CA ILE A 7 -3.69 7.60 3.33
C ILE A 7 -2.51 8.12 4.13
N ASP A 8 -1.67 7.23 4.66
CA ASP A 8 -0.62 7.61 5.58
C ASP A 8 0.49 8.42 4.91
N PHE A 9 0.93 8.00 3.72
CA PHE A 9 2.03 8.66 3.03
C PHE A 9 1.79 8.72 1.54
N VAL A 10 2.31 9.78 0.92
CA VAL A 10 2.41 9.87 -0.52
C VAL A 10 3.86 10.22 -0.84
N VAL A 11 4.53 9.35 -1.58
CA VAL A 11 5.94 9.54 -1.96
C VAL A 11 6.00 9.93 -3.43
N ASN A 12 6.65 11.04 -3.73
CA ASN A 12 6.86 11.48 -5.11
C ASN A 12 8.24 11.04 -5.56
N VAL A 13 8.31 10.34 -6.70
CA VAL A 13 9.56 9.83 -7.26
C VAL A 13 9.59 10.26 -8.72
N GLY A 14 10.29 11.34 -9.01
CA GLY A 14 10.27 11.92 -10.35
C GLY A 14 8.87 12.38 -10.71
N ASN A 15 8.35 11.86 -11.83
CA ASN A 15 6.97 12.12 -12.25
C ASN A 15 5.98 11.11 -11.70
N ASP A 16 6.46 10.12 -10.94
CA ASP A 16 5.62 9.09 -10.35
C ASP A 16 5.24 9.44 -8.93
N LYS A 17 4.22 8.74 -8.45
CA LYS A 17 3.70 8.90 -7.12
C LYS A 17 3.39 7.52 -6.56
N VAL A 18 3.69 7.31 -5.29
CA VAL A 18 3.38 6.05 -4.61
C VAL A 18 2.57 6.38 -3.37
N TYR A 19 1.37 5.81 -3.29
CA TYR A 19 0.52 5.94 -2.11
C TYR A 19 0.84 4.78 -1.16
N ILE A 20 1.05 5.10 0.10
CA ILE A 20 1.44 4.11 1.10
C ILE A 20 0.48 4.19 2.28
N GLN A 21 -0.05 3.04 2.66
CA GLN A 21 -0.94 2.95 3.80
C GLN A 21 -0.53 1.77 4.67
N SER A 22 -0.49 1.97 5.98
CA SER A 22 -0.19 0.89 6.92
C SER A 22 -1.47 0.22 7.38
N ALA A 23 -1.40 -1.09 7.59
CA ALA A 23 -2.50 -1.87 8.10
C ALA A 23 -1.94 -3.02 8.92
N LEU A 24 -2.70 -3.48 9.93
CA LEU A 24 -2.26 -4.62 10.73
C LEU A 24 -2.27 -5.90 9.90
N ASN A 25 -3.35 -6.12 9.17
CA ASN A 25 -3.47 -7.30 8.31
C ASN A 25 -4.61 -7.09 7.32
N VAL A 26 -4.69 -8.00 6.35
CA VAL A 26 -5.77 -8.04 5.36
C VAL A 26 -6.28 -9.49 5.24
N ASP A 27 -6.43 -10.17 6.37
CA ASP A 27 -6.70 -11.60 6.42
C ASP A 27 -8.06 -12.00 5.86
N THR A 28 -9.04 -11.10 5.92
CA THR A 28 -10.37 -11.38 5.39
C THR A 28 -10.70 -10.42 4.27
N PRO A 29 -11.60 -10.79 3.34
CA PRO A 29 -12.01 -9.88 2.28
C PRO A 29 -12.56 -8.55 2.81
N GLU A 30 -13.30 -8.59 3.92
CA GLU A 30 -13.84 -7.39 4.52
C GLU A 30 -12.74 -6.47 5.04
N LYS A 31 -11.75 -7.02 5.74
CA LYS A 31 -10.63 -6.25 6.23
C LYS A 31 -9.81 -5.66 5.10
N LYS A 32 -9.56 -6.46 4.08
CA LYS A 32 -8.83 -6.00 2.91
C LYS A 32 -9.55 -4.82 2.24
N ALA A 33 -10.85 -4.96 2.02
CA ALA A 33 -11.63 -3.89 1.41
C ALA A 33 -11.62 -2.63 2.26
N GLN A 34 -11.76 -2.77 3.57
CA GLN A 34 -11.76 -1.66 4.50
C GLN A 34 -10.42 -0.92 4.52
N GLU A 35 -9.32 -1.68 4.62
CA GLU A 35 -7.99 -1.10 4.73
C GLU A 35 -7.51 -0.48 3.43
N THR A 36 -8.01 -0.94 2.27
CA THR A 36 -7.59 -0.41 0.98
C THR A 36 -8.58 0.59 0.38
N PHE A 37 -9.65 0.91 1.07
CA PHE A 37 -10.70 1.77 0.54
C PHE A 37 -10.15 3.11 0.03
N SER A 38 -9.36 3.78 0.85
CA SER A 38 -8.80 5.09 0.47
C SER A 38 -7.88 4.97 -0.73
N LEU A 39 -7.06 3.92 -0.77
CA LEU A 39 -6.15 3.70 -1.89
C LEU A 39 -6.90 3.48 -3.19
N ARG A 40 -7.99 2.74 -3.15
CA ARG A 40 -8.77 2.42 -4.36
C ARG A 40 -9.56 3.62 -4.87
N ASN A 41 -9.69 4.66 -4.07
CA ASN A 41 -10.49 5.83 -4.39
C ASN A 41 -9.66 7.09 -4.61
N THR A 42 -8.40 6.95 -5.00
CA THR A 42 -7.55 8.10 -5.32
C THR A 42 -7.90 8.74 -6.65
N GLY A 43 -8.57 8.00 -7.53
CA GLY A 43 -8.95 8.52 -8.84
C GLY A 43 -7.83 8.54 -9.88
N ASP A 44 -6.73 7.86 -9.61
CA ASP A 44 -5.59 7.81 -10.52
C ASP A 44 -5.04 6.38 -10.61
N PHE A 45 -3.97 6.22 -11.41
CA PHE A 45 -3.37 4.91 -11.65
C PHE A 45 -1.97 4.78 -11.08
N PHE A 46 -1.59 5.66 -10.15
CA PHE A 46 -0.28 5.56 -9.50
C PHE A 46 -0.21 4.33 -8.60
N ARG A 47 1.02 3.92 -8.29
CA ARG A 47 1.27 2.74 -7.48
C ARG A 47 0.70 2.90 -6.07
N LYS A 48 0.20 1.80 -5.53
CA LYS A 48 -0.40 1.79 -4.20
C LYS A 48 0.17 0.62 -3.42
N ILE A 49 0.65 0.91 -2.20
CA ILE A 49 1.29 -0.09 -1.34
C ILE A 49 0.61 -0.09 0.01
N VAL A 50 0.28 -1.29 0.49
CA VAL A 50 -0.17 -1.50 1.87
C VAL A 50 0.99 -2.15 2.62
N VAL A 51 1.45 -1.50 3.70
CA VAL A 51 2.49 -2.03 4.56
C VAL A 51 1.83 -2.74 5.73
N LEU A 52 2.07 -4.03 5.84
CA LEU A 52 1.46 -4.88 6.86
C LEU A 52 2.41 -5.09 8.02
N ASP A 53 1.85 -5.36 9.19
CA ASP A 53 2.65 -5.76 10.34
C ASP A 53 3.30 -7.11 10.03
N GLY A 54 4.63 -7.18 10.15
CA GLY A 54 5.35 -8.43 10.00
C GLY A 54 6.39 -8.45 8.90
N ASN A 55 6.61 -9.63 8.35
CA ASN A 55 7.72 -9.92 7.46
C ASN A 55 7.27 -10.52 6.13
N ASN A 56 6.06 -10.24 5.70
CA ASN A 56 5.51 -10.79 4.46
C ASN A 56 6.24 -10.23 3.24
N LYS A 57 6.52 -11.10 2.27
CA LYS A 57 7.15 -10.68 1.04
C LYS A 57 6.18 -9.85 0.20
N LEU A 58 6.71 -9.04 -0.69
CA LEU A 58 5.91 -8.22 -1.59
C LEU A 58 5.01 -9.09 -2.47
N TRP A 59 3.72 -8.75 -2.55
CA TRP A 59 2.79 -9.40 -3.45
C TRP A 59 1.72 -8.38 -3.87
N ALA A 60 0.99 -8.70 -4.91
CA ALA A 60 -0.03 -7.80 -5.45
C ALA A 60 -1.35 -8.53 -5.62
N ASP A 61 -2.46 -7.80 -5.48
CA ASP A 61 -3.77 -8.37 -5.75
C ASP A 61 -4.18 -8.13 -7.21
N ASP A 62 -5.37 -8.56 -7.55
CA ASP A 62 -5.87 -8.48 -8.92
C ASP A 62 -6.08 -7.05 -9.40
N ASP A 63 -6.24 -6.12 -8.48
CA ASP A 63 -6.44 -4.71 -8.79
C ASP A 63 -5.13 -3.91 -8.84
N GLY A 64 -4.01 -4.58 -8.61
CA GLY A 64 -2.70 -3.94 -8.67
C GLY A 64 -2.26 -3.27 -7.38
N VAL A 65 -3.01 -3.41 -6.29
CA VAL A 65 -2.58 -2.92 -4.99
C VAL A 65 -1.52 -3.89 -4.45
N MET A 66 -0.40 -3.35 -4.00
CA MET A 66 0.72 -4.15 -3.52
C MET A 66 0.72 -4.22 -2.01
N TYR A 67 1.19 -5.34 -1.49
CA TYR A 67 1.23 -5.62 -0.06
C TYR A 67 2.62 -6.10 0.32
N VAL A 68 3.13 -5.61 1.42
CA VAL A 68 4.47 -6.01 1.91
C VAL A 68 4.52 -5.82 3.41
N GLY A 69 5.23 -6.72 4.11
CA GLY A 69 5.48 -6.54 5.54
C GLY A 69 6.37 -5.34 5.81
N VAL A 70 6.24 -4.74 6.99
CA VAL A 70 7.02 -3.57 7.36
C VAL A 70 8.53 -3.86 7.34
N ILE A 71 8.92 -5.09 7.69
CA ILE A 71 10.35 -5.43 7.72
C ILE A 71 10.98 -5.40 6.34
N PRO A 72 10.51 -6.16 5.34
CA PRO A 72 11.09 -6.01 4.00
C PRO A 72 10.85 -4.62 3.41
N PHE A 73 9.75 -3.95 3.77
CA PHE A 73 9.53 -2.58 3.30
C PHE A 73 10.67 -1.65 3.69
N LEU A 74 11.14 -1.76 4.94
CA LEU A 74 12.21 -0.91 5.44
C LEU A 74 13.59 -1.35 4.94
N LEU A 75 13.80 -2.65 4.73
CA LEU A 75 15.13 -3.19 4.41
C LEU A 75 15.42 -3.27 2.92
N ASP A 76 14.42 -3.45 2.07
CA ASP A 76 14.61 -3.86 0.68
C ASP A 76 14.34 -2.75 -0.33
N ASP A 77 14.18 -1.50 0.11
CA ASP A 77 13.93 -0.36 -0.78
C ASP A 77 12.77 -0.62 -1.74
N ILE A 78 11.64 -1.01 -1.16
CA ILE A 78 10.47 -1.46 -1.92
C ILE A 78 9.94 -0.35 -2.84
N VAL A 79 9.98 0.91 -2.40
CA VAL A 79 9.46 2.01 -3.21
C VAL A 79 10.22 2.09 -4.53
N ALA A 80 11.53 1.97 -4.50
CA ALA A 80 12.34 2.00 -5.73
C ALA A 80 12.01 0.80 -6.63
N GLN A 81 11.80 -0.37 -6.04
CA GLN A 81 11.42 -1.56 -6.82
C GLN A 81 10.08 -1.37 -7.52
N VAL A 82 9.12 -0.74 -6.83
CA VAL A 82 7.77 -0.58 -7.35
C VAL A 82 7.71 0.40 -8.51
N VAL A 83 8.54 1.44 -8.49
CA VAL A 83 8.54 2.46 -9.54
C VAL A 83 9.54 2.19 -10.67
N SER A 84 10.32 1.13 -10.55
CA SER A 84 11.32 0.79 -11.57
C SER A 84 10.71 0.25 -12.85
#